data_540fd443bfae3460b56ca1ce235013df
#
_entry.id   540fd443bfae3460b56ca1ce235013df
#
_cell.length_a   1.000
_cell.length_b   1.000
_cell.length_c   1.000
_cell.angle_alpha   90.00
_cell.angle_beta   90.00
_cell.angle_gamma   90.00
#
_symmetry.space_group_name_H-M   'P 1'
#
loop_
_entity.id
_entity.type
_entity.pdbx_description
1 polymer ?
#
loop_
_entity_poly.entity_id
_entity_poly.type
_entity_poly.pdbx_seq_one_letter_code
_entity_poly.pdbx_strand_id
1 'polypeptide(L)'
;VRGFTTNPSLMRKAGAKDYKNYSLKLLSVCKKKPISLEVFADTSDQMLKQANIINSWGKNIYVKIPVVNSKGLFSGAVINKLSNRGVKLNITAVYTVSQVRKILKKINKNSKTIISIFAGRMGDVGKDPFPIIRESVRLTKKLRGVDILWASTREAYNYTQAKECGCSIITMPSSIIQKISKFGSS
;
A
#
# COMPACT_ATOMS: atom_id res chain seq x y z
N VAL A 1 14.64 -2.25 7.66
CA VAL A 1 13.49 -1.59 7.01
C VAL A 1 13.87 -1.25 5.57
N ARG A 2 13.06 -1.72 4.60
CA ARG A 2 13.33 -1.55 3.16
C ARG A 2 12.53 -0.41 2.52
N GLY A 3 11.50 0.09 3.19
CA GLY A 3 10.67 1.19 2.71
C GLY A 3 9.69 1.65 3.78
N PHE A 4 8.88 2.63 3.42
CA PHE A 4 7.93 3.27 4.35
C PHE A 4 6.55 3.39 3.71
N THR A 5 5.52 3.30 4.54
CA THR A 5 4.16 3.62 4.13
C THR A 5 3.58 4.65 5.09
N THR A 6 2.78 5.55 4.54
CA THR A 6 2.06 6.56 5.31
C THR A 6 0.58 6.50 5.01
N ASN A 7 -0.20 7.24 5.75
CA ASN A 7 -1.55 7.65 5.40
C ASN A 7 -1.86 8.99 6.07
N PRO A 8 -2.88 9.74 5.59
CA PRO A 8 -3.19 11.07 6.12
C PRO A 8 -3.46 11.09 7.63
N SER A 9 -4.09 10.05 8.18
CA SER A 9 -4.39 9.97 9.61
C SER A 9 -3.14 9.78 10.46
N LEU A 10 -2.20 8.94 10.04
CA LEU A 10 -0.92 8.77 10.73
C LEU A 10 -0.09 10.05 10.67
N MET A 11 -0.08 10.73 9.52
CA MET A 11 0.65 11.99 9.37
C MET A 11 0.08 13.08 10.29
N ARG A 12 -1.26 13.21 10.37
CA ARG A 12 -1.92 14.14 11.33
C ARG A 12 -1.57 13.82 12.77
N LYS A 13 -1.62 12.54 13.17
CA LYS A 13 -1.21 12.11 14.54
C LYS A 13 0.25 12.42 14.84
N ALA A 14 1.12 12.44 13.83
CA ALA A 14 2.52 12.82 13.94
C ALA A 14 2.75 14.34 13.86
N GLY A 15 1.69 15.16 13.90
CA GLY A 15 1.79 16.62 13.93
C GLY A 15 1.89 17.30 12.55
N ALA A 16 1.58 16.61 11.47
CA ALA A 16 1.57 17.22 10.14
C ALA A 16 0.40 18.22 10.01
N LYS A 17 0.73 19.50 9.92
CA LYS A 17 -0.22 20.59 9.64
C LYS A 17 -0.40 20.80 8.13
N ASP A 18 0.65 20.63 7.35
CA ASP A 18 0.68 20.72 5.90
C ASP A 18 1.20 19.40 5.31
N TYR A 19 0.38 18.78 4.46
CA TYR A 19 0.68 17.46 3.89
C TYR A 19 1.92 17.47 2.98
N LYS A 20 2.06 18.51 2.14
CA LYS A 20 3.18 18.62 1.20
C LYS A 20 4.49 18.82 1.94
N ASN A 21 4.55 19.81 2.82
CA ASN A 21 5.77 20.12 3.56
C ASN A 21 6.20 18.95 4.45
N TYR A 22 5.25 18.28 5.10
CA TYR A 22 5.54 17.10 5.90
C TYR A 22 6.05 15.93 5.04
N SER A 23 5.44 15.71 3.86
CA SER A 23 5.87 14.68 2.91
C SER A 23 7.28 14.94 2.37
N LEU A 24 7.63 16.18 2.05
CA LEU A 24 8.97 16.56 1.61
C LEU A 24 10.01 16.33 2.71
N LYS A 25 9.67 16.64 3.97
CA LYS A 25 10.51 16.33 5.14
C LYS A 25 10.72 14.82 5.31
N LEU A 26 9.67 14.00 5.15
CA LEU A 26 9.81 12.54 5.19
C LEU A 26 10.69 12.03 4.04
N LEU A 27 10.55 12.57 2.84
CA LEU A 27 11.37 12.18 1.68
C LEU A 27 12.86 12.44 1.92
N SER A 28 13.24 13.56 2.54
CA SER A 28 14.62 13.87 2.88
C SER A 28 15.22 12.86 3.88
N VAL A 29 14.42 12.40 4.85
CA VAL A 29 14.84 11.40 5.85
C VAL A 29 14.88 9.99 5.27
N CYS A 30 13.91 9.63 4.42
CA CYS A 30 13.83 8.31 3.78
C CYS A 30 14.94 8.08 2.76
N LYS A 31 15.61 9.14 2.31
CA LYS A 31 16.68 9.10 1.29
C LYS A 31 16.18 8.43 0.00
N LYS A 32 16.84 7.33 -0.42
CA LYS A 32 16.50 6.59 -1.64
C LYS A 32 15.47 5.45 -1.41
N LYS A 33 15.06 5.19 -0.14
CA LYS A 33 14.12 4.11 0.15
C LYS A 33 12.72 4.47 -0.33
N PRO A 34 11.96 3.49 -0.87
CA PRO A 34 10.58 3.74 -1.33
C PRO A 34 9.68 4.18 -0.19
N ILE A 35 8.82 5.15 -0.49
CA ILE A 35 7.79 5.64 0.43
C ILE A 35 6.45 5.73 -0.28
N SER A 36 5.39 5.26 0.36
CA SER A 36 4.02 5.38 -0.13
C SER A 36 3.34 6.60 0.48
N LEU A 37 2.90 7.53 -0.37
CA LEU A 37 2.15 8.74 -0.03
C LEU A 37 0.76 8.68 -0.65
N GLU A 38 -0.28 8.91 0.14
CA GLU A 38 -1.67 8.65 -0.24
C GLU A 38 -2.38 9.90 -0.75
N VAL A 39 -3.16 9.75 -1.84
CA VAL A 39 -4.17 10.73 -2.22
C VAL A 39 -5.34 10.66 -1.24
N PHE A 40 -6.00 11.79 -1.02
CA PHE A 40 -7.18 11.89 -0.14
C PHE A 40 -8.39 12.51 -0.86
N ALA A 41 -8.28 12.78 -2.15
CA ALA A 41 -9.39 13.15 -3.00
C ALA A 41 -10.32 11.95 -3.25
N ASP A 42 -11.59 12.22 -3.52
CA ASP A 42 -12.62 11.19 -3.68
C ASP A 42 -13.11 11.00 -5.12
N THR A 43 -12.99 12.04 -5.97
CA THR A 43 -13.33 11.93 -7.39
C THR A 43 -12.13 11.54 -8.23
N SER A 44 -12.36 10.83 -9.35
CA SER A 44 -11.29 10.36 -10.24
C SER A 44 -10.38 11.49 -10.74
N ASP A 45 -10.95 12.62 -11.12
CA ASP A 45 -10.16 13.76 -11.65
C ASP A 45 -9.31 14.41 -10.55
N GLN A 46 -9.86 14.57 -9.35
CA GLN A 46 -9.11 15.09 -8.22
C GLN A 46 -8.03 14.11 -7.76
N MET A 47 -8.31 12.79 -7.73
CA MET A 47 -7.29 11.75 -7.45
C MET A 47 -6.15 11.84 -8.46
N LEU A 48 -6.43 11.98 -9.76
CA LEU A 48 -5.41 12.11 -10.80
C LEU A 48 -4.55 13.37 -10.61
N LYS A 49 -5.17 14.51 -10.33
CA LYS A 49 -4.45 15.77 -10.04
C LYS A 49 -3.52 15.61 -8.84
N GLN A 50 -4.04 15.12 -7.72
CA GLN A 50 -3.23 14.89 -6.51
C GLN A 50 -2.13 13.86 -6.75
N ALA A 51 -2.42 12.76 -7.43
CA ALA A 51 -1.44 11.72 -7.73
C ALA A 51 -0.25 12.26 -8.54
N ASN A 52 -0.51 13.09 -9.56
CA ASN A 52 0.55 13.72 -10.35
C ASN A 52 1.40 14.67 -9.49
N ILE A 53 0.78 15.46 -8.62
CA ILE A 53 1.48 16.36 -7.70
C ILE A 53 2.36 15.55 -6.74
N ILE A 54 1.81 14.51 -6.10
CA ILE A 54 2.56 13.65 -5.18
C ILE A 54 3.73 12.96 -5.91
N ASN A 55 3.49 12.44 -7.11
CA ASN A 55 4.53 11.78 -7.90
C ASN A 55 5.69 12.72 -8.26
N SER A 56 5.42 14.01 -8.45
CA SER A 56 6.45 15.01 -8.78
C SER A 56 7.42 15.31 -7.63
N TRP A 57 7.10 14.96 -6.41
CA TRP A 57 7.93 15.28 -5.23
C TRP A 57 9.19 14.40 -5.10
N GLY A 58 9.23 13.23 -5.77
CA GLY A 58 10.44 12.40 -5.69
C GLY A 58 10.35 11.08 -6.47
N LYS A 59 11.52 10.60 -6.92
CA LYS A 59 11.63 9.36 -7.72
C LYS A 59 11.37 8.07 -6.94
N ASN A 60 11.40 8.11 -5.60
CA ASN A 60 11.21 6.95 -4.71
C ASN A 60 9.78 6.84 -4.17
N ILE A 61 8.85 7.64 -4.69
CA ILE A 61 7.45 7.63 -4.28
C ILE A 61 6.68 6.51 -4.97
N TYR A 62 5.84 5.82 -4.20
CA TYR A 62 4.69 5.06 -4.64
C TYR A 62 3.45 5.87 -4.31
N VAL A 63 2.69 6.29 -5.32
CA VAL A 63 1.44 7.01 -5.10
C VAL A 63 0.39 6.03 -4.62
N LYS A 64 -0.15 6.27 -3.42
CA LYS A 64 -1.10 5.37 -2.79
C LYS A 64 -2.54 5.77 -3.16
N ILE A 65 -3.26 4.84 -3.79
CA ILE A 65 -4.60 5.03 -4.34
C ILE A 65 -5.54 4.02 -3.67
N PRO A 66 -6.65 4.45 -3.03
CA PRO A 66 -7.66 3.52 -2.52
C PRO A 66 -8.31 2.77 -3.69
N VAL A 67 -8.54 1.46 -3.51
CA VAL A 67 -9.12 0.60 -4.55
C VAL A 67 -10.53 1.02 -4.94
N VAL A 68 -11.27 1.61 -3.99
CA VAL A 68 -12.59 2.23 -4.20
C VAL A 68 -12.60 3.60 -3.53
N ASN A 69 -13.43 4.51 -4.02
CA ASN A 69 -13.70 5.79 -3.36
C ASN A 69 -14.71 5.64 -2.21
N SER A 70 -15.10 6.75 -1.56
CA SER A 70 -16.05 6.74 -0.44
C SER A 70 -17.44 6.20 -0.81
N LYS A 71 -17.81 6.25 -2.10
CA LYS A 71 -19.06 5.73 -2.66
C LYS A 71 -18.96 4.26 -3.10
N GLY A 72 -17.83 3.58 -2.84
CA GLY A 72 -17.61 2.20 -3.27
C GLY A 72 -17.26 2.04 -4.75
N LEU A 73 -17.07 3.12 -5.51
CA LEU A 73 -16.76 3.05 -6.93
C LEU A 73 -15.29 2.69 -7.14
N PHE A 74 -15.03 1.72 -8.01
CA PHE A 74 -13.69 1.22 -8.30
C PHE A 74 -12.82 2.29 -8.99
N SER A 75 -11.63 2.55 -8.44
CA SER A 75 -10.66 3.55 -8.93
C SER A 75 -9.93 3.12 -10.22
N GLY A 76 -10.52 2.23 -11.00
CA GLY A 76 -9.88 1.58 -12.15
C GLY A 76 -9.39 2.53 -13.24
N ALA A 77 -10.12 3.62 -13.53
CA ALA A 77 -9.72 4.61 -14.51
C ALA A 77 -8.46 5.38 -14.06
N VAL A 78 -8.39 5.74 -12.77
CA VAL A 78 -7.24 6.41 -12.15
C VAL A 78 -6.02 5.49 -12.18
N ILE A 79 -6.18 4.25 -11.73
CA ILE A 79 -5.12 3.23 -11.72
C ILE A 79 -4.55 3.03 -13.14
N ASN A 80 -5.41 2.88 -14.14
CA ASN A 80 -5.00 2.66 -15.52
C ASN A 80 -4.20 3.87 -16.08
N LYS A 81 -4.74 5.08 -15.94
CA LYS A 81 -4.06 6.30 -16.43
C LYS A 81 -2.68 6.50 -15.79
N LEU A 82 -2.58 6.35 -14.47
CA LEU A 82 -1.32 6.53 -13.75
C LEU A 82 -0.31 5.43 -14.08
N SER A 83 -0.75 4.18 -14.10
CA SER A 83 0.09 3.03 -14.43
C SER A 83 0.67 3.12 -15.85
N ASN A 84 -0.12 3.52 -16.85
CA ASN A 84 0.35 3.73 -18.22
C ASN A 84 1.33 4.90 -18.37
N ARG A 85 1.34 5.84 -17.44
CA ARG A 85 2.33 6.92 -17.36
C ARG A 85 3.60 6.51 -16.59
N GLY A 86 3.72 5.25 -16.19
CA GLY A 86 4.87 4.75 -15.44
C GLY A 86 4.92 5.19 -13.96
N VAL A 87 3.83 5.75 -13.43
CA VAL A 87 3.74 6.09 -12.00
C VAL A 87 3.75 4.82 -11.18
N LYS A 88 4.63 4.75 -10.17
CA LYS A 88 4.66 3.65 -9.20
C LYS A 88 3.45 3.76 -8.28
N LEU A 89 2.68 2.68 -8.18
CA LEU A 89 1.41 2.68 -7.44
C LEU A 89 1.45 1.79 -6.21
N ASN A 90 0.75 2.20 -5.16
CA ASN A 90 0.37 1.37 -4.03
C ASN A 90 -1.16 1.38 -3.94
N ILE A 91 -1.82 0.33 -4.47
CA ILE A 91 -3.28 0.23 -4.45
C ILE A 91 -3.70 -0.30 -3.08
N THR A 92 -4.41 0.53 -2.32
CA THR A 92 -4.67 0.27 -0.90
C THR A 92 -6.14 -0.01 -0.59
N ALA A 93 -6.42 -0.41 0.64
CA ALA A 93 -7.75 -0.80 1.14
C ALA A 93 -8.36 -1.95 0.34
N VAL A 94 -7.53 -2.93 -0.04
CA VAL A 94 -7.98 -4.12 -0.75
C VAL A 94 -8.44 -5.18 0.25
N TYR A 95 -9.61 -5.78 -0.01
CA TYR A 95 -10.24 -6.76 0.88
C TYR A 95 -10.67 -8.05 0.17
N THR A 96 -10.65 -8.09 -1.17
CA THR A 96 -11.17 -9.24 -1.92
C THR A 96 -10.29 -9.62 -3.11
N VAL A 97 -10.28 -10.90 -3.47
CA VAL A 97 -9.63 -11.41 -4.69
C VAL A 97 -10.23 -10.76 -5.94
N SER A 98 -11.52 -10.47 -5.94
CA SER A 98 -12.20 -9.77 -7.05
C SER A 98 -11.59 -8.39 -7.30
N GLN A 99 -11.32 -7.63 -6.22
CA GLN A 99 -10.63 -6.34 -6.34
C GLN A 99 -9.22 -6.51 -6.92
N VAL A 100 -8.45 -7.51 -6.45
CA VAL A 100 -7.13 -7.82 -7.01
C VAL A 100 -7.22 -8.12 -8.51
N ARG A 101 -8.14 -8.98 -8.94
CA ARG A 101 -8.34 -9.29 -10.37
C ARG A 101 -8.71 -8.05 -11.20
N LYS A 102 -9.55 -7.17 -10.66
CA LYS A 102 -9.89 -5.89 -11.31
C LYS A 102 -8.66 -4.97 -11.44
N ILE A 103 -7.83 -4.87 -10.40
CA ILE A 103 -6.57 -4.10 -10.41
C ILE A 103 -5.64 -4.63 -11.51
N LEU A 104 -5.40 -5.95 -11.54
CA LEU A 104 -4.50 -6.60 -12.50
C LEU A 104 -4.91 -6.38 -13.97
N LYS A 105 -6.21 -6.20 -14.24
CA LYS A 105 -6.72 -5.84 -15.58
C LYS A 105 -6.47 -4.37 -15.94
N LYS A 106 -6.14 -3.50 -14.98
CA LYS A 106 -6.00 -2.05 -15.17
C LYS A 106 -4.58 -1.56 -15.13
N ILE A 107 -3.67 -2.27 -14.46
CA ILE A 107 -2.26 -1.88 -14.39
C ILE A 107 -1.51 -2.21 -15.67
N ASN A 108 -0.53 -1.38 -16.00
CA ASN A 108 0.48 -1.71 -17.01
C ASN A 108 1.46 -2.73 -16.43
N LYS A 109 1.67 -3.85 -17.13
CA LYS A 109 2.53 -4.96 -16.69
C LYS A 109 4.00 -4.55 -16.47
N ASN A 110 4.44 -3.45 -17.07
CA ASN A 110 5.80 -2.91 -16.92
C ASN A 110 5.93 -1.88 -15.80
N SER A 111 4.82 -1.49 -15.15
CA SER A 111 4.84 -0.54 -14.04
C SER A 111 5.04 -1.25 -12.70
N LYS A 112 5.66 -0.54 -11.74
CA LYS A 112 5.79 -1.05 -10.37
C LYS A 112 4.52 -0.79 -9.59
N THR A 113 3.88 -1.86 -9.10
CA THR A 113 2.61 -1.78 -8.37
C THR A 113 2.67 -2.62 -7.10
N ILE A 114 2.32 -2.02 -5.97
CA ILE A 114 2.07 -2.70 -4.71
C ILE A 114 0.55 -2.80 -4.53
N ILE A 115 0.06 -3.99 -4.16
CA ILE A 115 -1.35 -4.22 -3.80
C ILE A 115 -1.39 -4.48 -2.30
N SER A 116 -1.94 -3.51 -1.54
CA SER A 116 -2.00 -3.56 -0.07
C SER A 116 -3.32 -4.14 0.41
N ILE A 117 -3.27 -5.39 0.91
CA ILE A 117 -4.42 -6.10 1.46
C ILE A 117 -4.52 -5.77 2.96
N PHE A 118 -5.69 -5.31 3.39
CA PHE A 118 -5.93 -4.87 4.76
C PHE A 118 -6.24 -6.04 5.70
N ALA A 119 -5.29 -6.97 5.82
CA ALA A 119 -5.42 -8.20 6.59
C ALA A 119 -5.85 -7.97 8.04
N GLY A 120 -5.21 -7.02 8.75
CA GLY A 120 -5.58 -6.73 10.13
C GLY A 120 -7.02 -6.23 10.29
N ARG A 121 -7.51 -5.37 9.38
CA ARG A 121 -8.92 -4.96 9.42
C ARG A 121 -9.89 -6.09 9.10
N MET A 122 -9.49 -7.06 8.33
CA MET A 122 -10.28 -8.27 8.12
C MET A 122 -10.37 -9.07 9.42
N GLY A 123 -9.23 -9.24 10.11
CA GLY A 123 -9.19 -9.89 11.42
C GLY A 123 -10.03 -9.17 12.48
N ASP A 124 -10.02 -7.82 12.48
CA ASP A 124 -10.84 -7.01 13.41
C ASP A 124 -12.35 -7.32 13.33
N VAL A 125 -12.82 -7.84 12.18
CA VAL A 125 -14.23 -8.23 11.96
C VAL A 125 -14.41 -9.75 11.81
N GLY A 126 -13.46 -10.54 12.30
CA GLY A 126 -13.54 -12.00 12.32
C GLY A 126 -13.38 -12.69 10.97
N LYS A 127 -12.82 -12.00 9.96
CA LYS A 127 -12.57 -12.58 8.62
C LYS A 127 -11.13 -13.03 8.50
N ASP A 128 -10.94 -14.29 8.07
CA ASP A 128 -9.63 -14.83 7.77
C ASP A 128 -9.03 -14.19 6.50
N PRO A 129 -7.88 -13.50 6.59
CA PRO A 129 -7.21 -12.90 5.43
C PRO A 129 -6.41 -13.89 4.59
N PHE A 130 -6.06 -15.07 5.11
CA PHE A 130 -5.17 -16.03 4.46
C PHE A 130 -5.60 -16.46 3.06
N PRO A 131 -6.86 -16.90 2.84
CA PRO A 131 -7.29 -17.34 1.52
C PRO A 131 -7.14 -16.24 0.46
N ILE A 132 -7.48 -15.00 0.83
CA ILE A 132 -7.41 -13.84 -0.08
C ILE A 132 -5.96 -13.50 -0.41
N ILE A 133 -5.08 -13.51 0.59
CA ILE A 133 -3.67 -13.19 0.40
C ILE A 133 -2.96 -14.26 -0.43
N ARG A 134 -3.13 -15.54 -0.10
CA ARG A 134 -2.54 -16.65 -0.85
C ARG A 134 -2.95 -16.64 -2.31
N GLU A 135 -4.25 -16.46 -2.59
CA GLU A 135 -4.73 -16.37 -3.97
C GLU A 135 -4.18 -15.12 -4.67
N SER A 136 -4.08 -13.99 -3.99
CA SER A 136 -3.50 -12.77 -4.56
C SER A 136 -2.02 -12.96 -4.90
N VAL A 137 -1.25 -13.60 -4.03
CA VAL A 137 0.16 -13.97 -4.30
C VAL A 137 0.25 -14.90 -5.50
N ARG A 138 -0.63 -15.93 -5.58
CA ARG A 138 -0.69 -16.85 -6.72
C ARG A 138 -0.94 -16.12 -8.04
N LEU A 139 -1.88 -15.18 -8.05
CA LEU A 139 -2.22 -14.38 -9.23
C LEU A 139 -1.08 -13.47 -9.70
N THR A 140 -0.23 -13.01 -8.78
CA THR A 140 0.86 -12.07 -9.08
C THR A 140 2.22 -12.74 -9.27
N LYS A 141 2.38 -14.02 -8.95
CA LYS A 141 3.65 -14.77 -8.94
C LYS A 141 4.48 -14.62 -10.22
N LYS A 142 3.84 -14.56 -11.38
CA LYS A 142 4.51 -14.43 -12.70
C LYS A 142 4.60 -12.97 -13.20
N LEU A 143 4.10 -12.00 -12.43
CA LEU A 143 4.07 -10.59 -12.83
C LEU A 143 5.27 -9.86 -12.22
N ARG A 144 6.24 -9.51 -13.05
CA ARG A 144 7.38 -8.71 -12.60
C ARG A 144 6.92 -7.30 -12.20
N GLY A 145 7.34 -6.83 -11.03
CA GLY A 145 7.00 -5.48 -10.55
C GLY A 145 5.65 -5.34 -9.86
N VAL A 146 4.92 -6.45 -9.62
CA VAL A 146 3.68 -6.45 -8.82
C VAL A 146 3.92 -7.19 -7.51
N ASP A 147 3.79 -6.49 -6.40
CA ASP A 147 4.02 -7.00 -5.05
C ASP A 147 2.73 -7.03 -4.23
N ILE A 148 2.52 -8.12 -3.47
CA ILE A 148 1.46 -8.19 -2.47
C ILE A 148 2.02 -7.74 -1.13
N LEU A 149 1.32 -6.79 -0.51
CA LEU A 149 1.67 -6.21 0.77
C LEU A 149 0.60 -6.57 1.81
N TRP A 150 1.03 -7.20 2.90
CA TRP A 150 0.23 -7.36 4.11
C TRP A 150 0.15 -6.03 4.85
N ALA A 151 -1.03 -5.45 4.90
CA ALA A 151 -1.26 -4.15 5.54
C ALA A 151 -2.15 -4.26 6.79
N SER A 152 -2.18 -3.17 7.55
CA SER A 152 -3.03 -3.08 8.74
C SER A 152 -2.62 -4.07 9.84
N THR A 153 -1.31 -4.25 10.03
CA THR A 153 -0.73 -5.18 11.01
C THR A 153 -1.18 -4.84 12.44
N ARG A 154 -1.60 -5.85 13.21
CA ARG A 154 -2.11 -5.73 14.57
C ARG A 154 -1.13 -6.25 15.63
N GLU A 155 -0.36 -7.27 15.28
CA GLU A 155 0.54 -7.96 16.20
C GLU A 155 1.82 -8.46 15.51
N ALA A 156 2.82 -8.84 16.30
CA ALA A 156 4.10 -9.30 15.77
C ALA A 156 3.98 -10.61 14.98
N TYR A 157 3.07 -11.50 15.38
CA TYR A 157 2.83 -12.78 14.70
C TYR A 157 2.37 -12.62 13.25
N ASN A 158 1.74 -11.48 12.89
CA ASN A 158 1.40 -11.20 11.50
C ASN A 158 2.61 -11.20 10.55
N TYR A 159 3.83 -11.00 11.08
CA TYR A 159 5.06 -11.14 10.28
C TYR A 159 5.24 -12.59 9.79
N THR A 160 5.08 -13.56 10.69
CA THR A 160 5.15 -14.99 10.35
C THR A 160 4.04 -15.35 9.36
N GLN A 161 2.82 -14.92 9.64
CA GLN A 161 1.66 -15.17 8.78
C GLN A 161 1.83 -14.59 7.38
N ALA A 162 2.33 -13.37 7.25
CA ALA A 162 2.60 -12.75 5.95
C ALA A 162 3.66 -13.51 5.16
N LYS A 163 4.71 -14.00 5.84
CA LYS A 163 5.77 -14.82 5.24
C LYS A 163 5.24 -16.16 4.75
N GLU A 164 4.43 -16.83 5.55
CA GLU A 164 3.78 -18.11 5.20
C GLU A 164 2.82 -17.98 4.01
N CYS A 165 2.16 -16.84 3.88
CA CYS A 165 1.32 -16.53 2.72
C CYS A 165 2.13 -16.18 1.46
N GLY A 166 3.45 -15.97 1.57
CA GLY A 166 4.31 -15.56 0.45
C GLY A 166 4.23 -14.07 0.12
N CYS A 167 3.80 -13.21 1.05
CA CYS A 167 3.82 -11.77 0.84
C CYS A 167 5.24 -11.26 0.63
N SER A 168 5.46 -10.44 -0.40
CA SER A 168 6.74 -9.78 -0.65
C SER A 168 7.02 -8.67 0.37
N ILE A 169 5.97 -8.06 0.90
CA ILE A 169 6.05 -6.88 1.76
C ILE A 169 5.06 -7.03 2.93
N ILE A 170 5.48 -6.59 4.09
CA ILE A 170 4.59 -6.31 5.23
C ILE A 170 4.87 -4.90 5.75
N THR A 171 3.82 -4.13 6.02
CA THR A 171 3.94 -2.82 6.68
C THR A 171 3.44 -2.89 8.12
N MET A 172 4.21 -2.34 9.03
CA MET A 172 3.92 -2.39 10.47
C MET A 172 4.47 -1.17 11.20
N PRO A 173 3.87 -0.77 12.32
CA PRO A 173 4.40 0.29 13.17
C PRO A 173 5.70 -0.15 13.86
N SER A 174 6.51 0.82 14.28
CA SER A 174 7.80 0.58 14.95
C SER A 174 7.69 -0.28 16.21
N SER A 175 6.60 -0.13 16.98
CA SER A 175 6.34 -0.93 18.17
C SER A 175 6.22 -2.44 17.87
N ILE A 176 5.64 -2.80 16.72
CA ILE A 176 5.55 -4.21 16.29
C ILE A 176 6.92 -4.70 15.78
N ILE A 177 7.68 -3.86 15.07
CA ILE A 177 9.05 -4.21 14.62
C ILE A 177 9.92 -4.55 15.82
N GLN A 178 9.84 -3.78 16.91
CA GLN A 178 10.58 -4.04 18.15
C GLN A 178 10.19 -5.37 18.80
N LYS A 179 8.92 -5.80 18.72
CA LYS A 179 8.50 -7.10 19.21
C LYS A 179 9.07 -8.26 18.39
N ILE A 180 9.15 -8.08 17.07
CA ILE A 180 9.70 -9.11 16.16
C ILE A 180 11.19 -9.38 16.45
N SER A 181 11.96 -8.37 16.87
CA SER A 181 13.37 -8.57 17.22
C SER A 181 13.59 -9.50 18.43
N LYS A 182 12.54 -9.79 19.18
CA LYS A 182 12.53 -10.72 20.31
C LYS A 182 12.04 -12.14 19.96
N PHE A 183 11.76 -12.43 18.69
CA PHE A 183 11.33 -13.77 18.29
C PHE A 183 12.44 -14.78 18.57
N GLY A 184 12.06 -15.90 19.25
CA GLY A 184 12.98 -16.95 19.66
C GLY A 184 13.82 -16.63 20.91
N SER A 185 13.64 -15.46 21.54
CA SER A 185 14.20 -15.22 22.88
C SER A 185 13.18 -15.64 23.95
N SER A 186 13.55 -16.61 24.76
CA SER A 186 12.86 -17.00 26.01
C SER A 186 13.15 -15.99 27.11
#